data_12e92238b36c5f86bbccc417f9bbcb2f
#
_entry.id   12e92238b36c5f86bbccc417f9bbcb2f
#
_cell.length_a   1.000
_cell.length_b   1.000
_cell.length_c   1.000
_cell.angle_alpha   90.00
_cell.angle_beta   90.00
_cell.angle_gamma   90.00
#
_symmetry.space_group_name_H-M   'P 1'
#
loop_
_entity.id
_entity.type
_entity.pdbx_description
1 polymer ?
#
loop_
_entity_poly.entity_id
_entity_poly.type
_entity_poly.pdbx_seq_one_letter_code
_entity_poly.pdbx_strand_id
1 'polypeptide(L)'
;MTTTPDVTSDAILKKLKQEVFDYVRLSLGDQIVDIELDAAHYETALQRAVDMYRTRAQNAFEESYSYMTLQDNVEEYTLPQEITHVRQIFRRTIGSSSNAEGNMFDPLESGYLNCYLLTAGGVGGLLTYELYTGYQQLTAKMFGGFINFTFNIVTKKLKIIRRPQGSGEIVLLWTDNLKPVVHLLSDYRVNTWLKGYTLALCKHIVGEAREKFAGIPGPSSGTTLNGQALKSEANEEMKQLMVDLSNYVDGSLPLGWILG
;
A
#
# COMPACT_ATOMS: atom_id res chain seq x y z
N MET A 1 -14.06 18.63 0.53
CA MET A 1 -13.01 19.14 1.44
C MET A 1 -11.73 19.25 0.65
N THR A 2 -11.31 20.43 0.29
CA THR A 2 -10.01 20.72 -0.32
C THR A 2 -8.98 20.70 0.81
N THR A 3 -8.22 19.62 0.92
CA THR A 3 -7.07 19.58 1.81
C THR A 3 -6.03 20.56 1.28
N THR A 4 -5.85 21.67 1.97
CA THR A 4 -4.66 22.52 1.79
C THR A 4 -3.43 21.62 2.01
N PRO A 5 -2.44 21.63 1.09
CA PRO A 5 -1.21 20.87 1.30
C PRO A 5 -0.57 21.39 2.60
N ASP A 6 -0.37 20.47 3.53
CA ASP A 6 0.19 20.78 4.83
C ASP A 6 1.66 21.14 4.61
N VAL A 7 1.99 22.43 4.69
CA VAL A 7 3.34 22.97 4.47
C VAL A 7 4.37 22.24 5.34
N THR A 8 3.93 21.73 6.47
CA THR A 8 4.73 20.91 7.38
C THR A 8 5.08 19.53 6.77
N SER A 9 4.15 18.91 6.04
CA SER A 9 4.38 17.60 5.45
C SER A 9 5.38 17.65 4.30
N ASP A 10 5.34 18.71 3.49
CA ASP A 10 6.28 18.90 2.38
C ASP A 10 7.71 19.17 2.87
N ALA A 11 7.86 19.94 3.96
CA ALA A 11 9.17 20.17 4.57
C ALA A 11 9.78 18.88 5.16
N ILE A 12 8.95 18.05 5.81
CA ILE A 12 9.35 16.74 6.33
C ILE A 12 9.75 15.81 5.19
N LEU A 13 8.96 15.75 4.13
CA LEU A 13 9.25 14.94 2.96
C LEU A 13 10.59 15.30 2.33
N LYS A 14 10.85 16.60 2.17
CA LYS A 14 12.11 17.09 1.62
C LYS A 14 13.31 16.71 2.49
N LYS A 15 13.17 16.80 3.81
CA LYS A 15 14.21 16.37 4.75
C LYS A 15 14.49 14.87 4.65
N LEU A 16 13.45 14.04 4.65
CA LEU A 16 13.59 12.58 4.56
C LEU A 16 14.22 12.16 3.22
N LYS A 17 13.84 12.79 2.11
CA LYS A 17 14.47 12.55 0.82
C LYS A 17 15.96 12.92 0.87
N GLN A 18 16.29 14.06 1.46
CA GLN A 18 17.69 14.49 1.58
C GLN A 18 18.52 13.50 2.40
N GLU A 19 17.99 12.95 3.48
CA GLU A 19 18.66 11.90 4.26
C GLU A 19 18.97 10.66 3.43
N VAL A 20 18.06 10.27 2.52
CA VAL A 20 18.31 9.15 1.59
C VAL A 20 19.41 9.51 0.58
N PHE A 21 19.37 10.72 0.02
CA PHE A 21 20.38 11.17 -0.95
C PHE A 21 21.77 11.28 -0.32
N ASP A 22 21.85 11.82 0.88
CA ASP A 22 23.12 11.92 1.60
C ASP A 22 23.70 10.52 1.91
N TYR A 23 22.84 9.58 2.32
CA TYR A 23 23.24 8.19 2.51
C TYR A 23 23.80 7.57 1.22
N VAL A 24 23.10 7.74 0.09
CA VAL A 24 23.52 7.20 -1.20
C VAL A 24 24.81 7.84 -1.68
N ARG A 25 24.95 9.16 -1.55
CA ARG A 25 26.18 9.89 -1.91
C ARG A 25 27.39 9.40 -1.13
N LEU A 26 27.26 9.31 0.20
CA LEU A 26 28.33 8.83 1.06
C LEU A 26 28.70 7.37 0.74
N SER A 27 27.72 6.53 0.47
CA SER A 27 27.95 5.12 0.12
C SER A 27 28.62 4.94 -1.24
N LEU A 28 28.41 5.86 -2.18
CA LEU A 28 29.11 5.90 -3.46
C LEU A 28 30.55 6.42 -3.36
N GLY A 29 30.94 6.98 -2.19
CA GLY A 29 32.27 7.50 -1.95
C GLY A 29 32.39 9.02 -2.15
N ASP A 30 31.31 9.77 -2.04
CA ASP A 30 31.35 11.23 -1.99
C ASP A 30 32.34 11.69 -0.91
N GLN A 31 33.05 12.78 -1.15
CA GLN A 31 34.18 13.28 -0.36
C GLN A 31 35.51 12.51 -0.52
N ILE A 32 35.51 11.33 -1.15
CA ILE A 32 36.74 10.60 -1.49
C ILE A 32 37.01 10.72 -2.98
N VAL A 33 35.97 10.56 -3.78
CA VAL A 33 36.01 10.66 -5.25
C VAL A 33 34.83 11.54 -5.69
N ASP A 34 35.03 12.36 -6.71
CA ASP A 34 33.95 13.15 -7.29
C ASP A 34 32.93 12.23 -7.98
N ILE A 35 31.66 12.38 -7.63
CA ILE A 35 30.59 11.53 -8.14
C ILE A 35 29.86 12.28 -9.26
N GLU A 36 29.79 11.64 -10.43
CA GLU A 36 29.23 12.19 -11.66
C GLU A 36 27.68 12.20 -11.71
N LEU A 37 27.00 12.18 -10.54
CA LEU A 37 25.55 12.16 -10.44
C LEU A 37 25.00 13.52 -9.99
N ASP A 38 24.07 14.06 -10.76
CA ASP A 38 23.29 15.24 -10.40
C ASP A 38 22.12 14.91 -9.47
N ALA A 39 21.58 15.92 -8.79
CA ALA A 39 20.43 15.78 -7.91
C ALA A 39 19.20 15.12 -8.59
N ALA A 40 19.02 15.35 -9.88
CA ALA A 40 17.95 14.74 -10.66
C ALA A 40 18.06 13.21 -10.78
N HIS A 41 19.29 12.67 -10.80
CA HIS A 41 19.51 11.22 -10.84
C HIS A 41 19.10 10.55 -9.54
N TYR A 42 19.41 11.16 -8.39
CA TYR A 42 18.99 10.67 -7.08
C TYR A 42 17.46 10.68 -6.92
N GLU A 43 16.82 11.78 -7.34
CA GLU A 43 15.35 11.89 -7.30
C GLU A 43 14.69 10.83 -8.17
N THR A 44 15.18 10.62 -9.39
CA THR A 44 14.66 9.61 -10.31
C THR A 44 14.88 8.19 -9.78
N ALA A 45 16.04 7.92 -9.20
CA ALA A 45 16.35 6.64 -8.58
C ALA A 45 15.44 6.35 -7.38
N LEU A 46 15.23 7.33 -6.49
CA LEU A 46 14.35 7.20 -5.36
C LEU A 46 12.89 6.99 -5.81
N GLN A 47 12.41 7.77 -6.78
CA GLN A 47 11.06 7.60 -7.31
C GLN A 47 10.86 6.19 -7.86
N ARG A 48 11.80 5.68 -8.63
CA ARG A 48 11.77 4.31 -9.17
C ARG A 48 11.80 3.26 -8.04
N ALA A 49 12.57 3.49 -6.98
CA ALA A 49 12.59 2.62 -5.80
C ALA A 49 11.23 2.58 -5.10
N VAL A 50 10.59 3.73 -4.90
CA VAL A 50 9.25 3.85 -4.32
C VAL A 50 8.20 3.14 -5.19
N ASP A 51 8.24 3.34 -6.51
CA ASP A 51 7.30 2.71 -7.43
C ASP A 51 7.47 1.19 -7.45
N MET A 52 8.70 0.70 -7.38
CA MET A 52 8.99 -0.73 -7.28
C MET A 52 8.50 -1.31 -5.95
N TYR A 53 8.72 -0.60 -4.84
CA TYR A 53 8.22 -1.00 -3.53
C TYR A 53 6.69 -1.08 -3.53
N ARG A 54 5.99 -0.06 -4.06
CA ARG A 54 4.53 -0.02 -4.17
C ARG A 54 3.95 -1.14 -5.02
N THR A 55 4.70 -1.57 -6.03
CA THR A 55 4.24 -2.66 -6.93
C THR A 55 4.41 -4.04 -6.30
N ARG A 56 5.35 -4.22 -5.40
CA ARG A 56 5.74 -5.55 -4.89
C ARG A 56 5.41 -5.79 -3.42
N ALA A 57 5.43 -4.74 -2.60
CA ALA A 57 5.24 -4.87 -1.16
C ALA A 57 3.76 -4.79 -0.78
N GLN A 58 3.31 -5.71 0.07
CA GLN A 58 1.97 -5.68 0.64
C GLN A 58 1.78 -4.52 1.61
N ASN A 59 2.85 -4.15 2.33
CA ASN A 59 2.83 -3.04 3.29
C ASN A 59 2.83 -1.64 2.64
N ALA A 60 2.78 -1.56 1.29
CA ALA A 60 2.63 -0.30 0.57
C ALA A 60 1.21 0.31 0.70
N PHE A 61 0.25 -0.48 1.15
CA PHE A 61 -1.14 -0.09 1.32
C PHE A 61 -1.54 -0.14 2.78
N GLU A 62 -2.53 0.65 3.13
CA GLU A 62 -3.18 0.60 4.43
C GLU A 62 -4.68 0.41 4.27
N GLU A 63 -5.26 -0.41 5.12
CA GLU A 63 -6.69 -0.60 5.17
C GLU A 63 -7.35 0.56 5.90
N SER A 64 -8.40 1.10 5.32
CA SER A 64 -9.13 2.22 5.88
C SER A 64 -10.64 1.99 5.80
N TYR A 65 -11.33 2.47 6.81
CA TYR A 65 -12.78 2.47 6.86
C TYR A 65 -13.28 3.92 6.83
N SER A 66 -14.13 4.22 5.87
CA SER A 66 -14.69 5.55 5.70
C SER A 66 -16.21 5.50 5.54
N TYR A 67 -16.89 6.51 6.05
CA TYR A 67 -18.33 6.65 5.87
C TYR A 67 -18.64 7.46 4.63
N MET A 68 -19.62 7.01 3.86
CA MET A 68 -20.12 7.71 2.70
C MET A 68 -21.64 7.79 2.77
N THR A 69 -22.19 8.98 2.49
CA THR A 69 -23.65 9.17 2.41
C THR A 69 -24.10 9.01 0.96
N LEU A 70 -25.02 8.09 0.73
CA LEU A 70 -25.59 7.87 -0.58
C LEU A 70 -26.68 8.92 -0.85
N GLN A 71 -26.67 9.48 -2.06
CA GLN A 71 -27.67 10.43 -2.53
C GLN A 71 -28.69 9.70 -3.40
N ASP A 72 -29.92 10.19 -3.37
CA ASP A 72 -30.98 9.61 -4.19
C ASP A 72 -30.70 9.80 -5.69
N ASN A 73 -30.91 8.76 -6.47
CA ASN A 73 -30.65 8.74 -7.92
C ASN A 73 -29.21 9.00 -8.38
N VAL A 74 -28.23 8.99 -7.48
CA VAL A 74 -26.82 9.08 -7.82
C VAL A 74 -26.21 7.68 -7.81
N GLU A 75 -25.75 7.21 -8.96
CA GLU A 75 -25.11 5.90 -9.11
C GLU A 75 -23.57 5.98 -9.08
N GLU A 76 -22.99 7.13 -9.41
CA GLU A 76 -21.54 7.31 -9.52
C GLU A 76 -21.02 8.29 -8.47
N TYR A 77 -19.99 7.87 -7.74
CA TYR A 77 -19.33 8.65 -6.71
C TYR A 77 -17.83 8.75 -7.04
N THR A 78 -17.26 9.93 -6.90
CA THR A 78 -15.82 10.11 -7.07
C THR A 78 -15.15 9.98 -5.71
N LEU A 79 -14.24 9.01 -5.60
CA LEU A 79 -13.45 8.76 -4.39
C LEU A 79 -12.12 9.52 -4.43
N PRO A 80 -11.47 9.75 -3.26
CA PRO A 80 -10.13 10.34 -3.18
C PRO A 80 -9.09 9.56 -4.01
N GLN A 81 -8.06 10.25 -4.50
CA GLN A 81 -7.03 9.65 -5.33
C GLN A 81 -6.17 8.61 -4.61
N GLU A 82 -6.10 8.68 -3.29
CA GLU A 82 -5.35 7.77 -2.43
C GLU A 82 -5.92 6.36 -2.42
N ILE A 83 -7.22 6.21 -2.69
CA ILE A 83 -7.91 4.91 -2.71
C ILE A 83 -7.48 4.14 -3.96
N THR A 84 -6.89 2.98 -3.76
CA THR A 84 -6.46 2.08 -4.83
C THR A 84 -7.46 0.97 -5.08
N HIS A 85 -8.12 0.50 -4.03
CA HIS A 85 -9.10 -0.57 -4.13
C HIS A 85 -10.23 -0.37 -3.13
N VAL A 86 -11.44 -0.74 -3.51
CA VAL A 86 -12.59 -0.83 -2.62
C VAL A 86 -12.89 -2.31 -2.43
N ARG A 87 -12.68 -2.81 -1.21
CA ARG A 87 -12.88 -4.23 -0.89
C ARG A 87 -14.35 -4.56 -0.74
N GLN A 88 -15.05 -3.76 0.07
CA GLN A 88 -16.44 -4.01 0.38
C GLN A 88 -17.17 -2.74 0.78
N ILE A 89 -18.49 -2.74 0.57
CA ILE A 89 -19.38 -1.70 1.04
C ILE A 89 -20.38 -2.37 1.97
N PHE A 90 -20.43 -1.87 3.20
CA PHE A 90 -21.36 -2.37 4.22
C PHE A 90 -22.54 -1.42 4.36
N ARG A 91 -23.72 -2.00 4.39
CA ARG A 91 -24.94 -1.29 4.73
C ARG A 91 -25.18 -1.34 6.22
N ARG A 92 -25.98 -0.40 6.69
CA ARG A 92 -26.55 -0.44 8.03
C ARG A 92 -27.34 -1.74 8.23
N THR A 93 -27.15 -2.39 9.35
CA THR A 93 -27.88 -3.61 9.70
C THR A 93 -29.38 -3.34 9.82
N ILE A 94 -30.20 -4.20 9.21
CA ILE A 94 -31.65 -4.15 9.32
C ILE A 94 -32.02 -4.42 10.79
N GLY A 95 -32.75 -3.49 11.43
CA GLY A 95 -33.19 -3.61 12.82
C GLY A 95 -32.52 -2.66 13.80
N SER A 96 -31.48 -1.93 13.39
CA SER A 96 -30.97 -0.82 14.19
C SER A 96 -31.98 0.30 14.20
N SER A 97 -32.53 0.63 15.39
CA SER A 97 -33.49 1.72 15.55
C SER A 97 -32.87 3.05 15.13
N SER A 98 -33.61 3.85 14.40
CA SER A 98 -33.17 5.14 13.85
C SER A 98 -32.72 6.18 14.89
N ASN A 99 -32.96 5.93 16.17
CA ASN A 99 -32.70 6.85 17.27
C ASN A 99 -31.55 6.44 18.19
N ALA A 100 -30.83 5.35 17.91
CA ALA A 100 -29.65 5.00 18.66
C ALA A 100 -28.43 5.72 18.04
N GLU A 101 -27.89 6.69 18.76
CA GLU A 101 -26.59 7.31 18.48
C GLU A 101 -25.41 6.33 18.64
N GLY A 102 -25.69 5.02 18.71
CA GLY A 102 -24.72 3.94 18.88
C GLY A 102 -24.43 3.23 17.57
N ASN A 103 -23.22 3.04 17.32
CA ASN A 103 -22.45 2.15 16.44
C ASN A 103 -23.25 1.36 15.40
N MET A 104 -23.70 2.05 14.35
CA MET A 104 -24.46 1.47 13.24
C MET A 104 -23.70 0.43 12.42
N PHE A 105 -22.40 0.39 12.56
CA PHE A 105 -21.46 -0.42 11.76
C PHE A 105 -20.44 -1.13 12.62
N ASP A 106 -20.76 -1.49 13.87
CA ASP A 106 -19.81 -2.20 14.70
C ASP A 106 -19.70 -3.67 14.25
N PRO A 107 -18.62 -4.02 13.55
CA PRO A 107 -18.36 -5.42 13.19
C PRO A 107 -18.11 -6.31 14.42
N LEU A 108 -17.75 -5.69 15.56
CA LEU A 108 -17.57 -6.38 16.83
C LEU A 108 -18.91 -6.74 17.46
N GLU A 109 -19.94 -5.93 17.30
CA GLU A 109 -21.27 -6.22 17.84
C GLU A 109 -21.90 -7.42 17.12
N SER A 110 -21.76 -7.52 15.81
CA SER A 110 -22.19 -8.70 15.07
C SER A 110 -21.34 -9.94 15.38
N GLY A 111 -20.04 -9.76 15.57
CA GLY A 111 -19.11 -10.80 16.00
C GLY A 111 -19.40 -11.25 17.44
N TYR A 112 -19.69 -10.32 18.35
CA TYR A 112 -20.05 -10.61 19.73
C TYR A 112 -21.37 -11.38 19.83
N LEU A 113 -22.39 -10.98 19.09
CA LEU A 113 -23.67 -11.70 18.99
C LEU A 113 -23.46 -13.12 18.46
N ASN A 114 -22.61 -13.29 17.49
CA ASN A 114 -22.28 -14.60 16.96
C ASN A 114 -21.52 -15.47 18.00
N CYS A 115 -20.56 -14.88 18.70
CA CYS A 115 -19.86 -15.57 19.80
C CYS A 115 -20.79 -15.88 20.99
N TYR A 116 -21.70 -14.97 21.32
CA TYR A 116 -22.68 -15.21 22.37
C TYR A 116 -23.64 -16.33 22.03
N LEU A 117 -24.13 -16.40 20.80
CA LEU A 117 -24.95 -17.51 20.32
C LEU A 117 -24.20 -18.84 20.34
N LEU A 118 -22.90 -18.80 20.12
CA LEU A 118 -22.02 -19.99 20.15
C LEU A 118 -21.84 -20.50 21.60
N THR A 119 -21.74 -19.60 22.56
CA THR A 119 -21.52 -19.93 23.98
C THR A 119 -22.81 -20.18 24.75
N ALA A 120 -23.87 -19.43 24.47
CA ALA A 120 -25.16 -19.54 25.18
C ALA A 120 -26.01 -20.74 24.69
N GLY A 121 -25.78 -21.21 23.50
CA GLY A 121 -26.60 -22.23 22.87
C GLY A 121 -26.26 -23.67 23.23
N GLY A 122 -25.48 -24.00 24.24
CA GLY A 122 -25.25 -25.37 24.84
C GLY A 122 -25.41 -26.63 23.95
N VAL A 123 -25.91 -26.50 22.76
CA VAL A 123 -26.21 -27.59 21.83
C VAL A 123 -25.79 -27.18 20.43
N GLY A 124 -24.74 -27.78 19.94
CA GLY A 124 -24.40 -27.76 18.50
C GLY A 124 -23.07 -27.16 18.09
N GLY A 125 -22.39 -26.43 18.95
CA GLY A 125 -21.00 -25.98 18.72
C GLY A 125 -20.75 -25.31 17.37
N LEU A 126 -19.59 -25.59 16.80
CA LEU A 126 -19.09 -24.99 15.55
C LEU A 126 -20.00 -25.25 14.33
N LEU A 127 -20.68 -26.39 14.27
CA LEU A 127 -21.57 -26.74 13.17
C LEU A 127 -22.79 -25.83 13.09
N THR A 128 -23.43 -25.53 14.20
CA THR A 128 -24.57 -24.61 14.25
C THR A 128 -24.18 -23.19 13.91
N TYR A 129 -22.99 -22.77 14.31
CA TYR A 129 -22.42 -21.47 13.93
C TYR A 129 -22.23 -21.37 12.42
N GLU A 130 -21.65 -22.39 11.79
CA GLU A 130 -21.38 -22.37 10.36
C GLU A 130 -22.67 -22.42 9.53
N LEU A 131 -23.65 -23.22 9.95
CA LEU A 131 -24.98 -23.22 9.34
C LEU A 131 -25.69 -21.86 9.48
N TYR A 132 -25.59 -21.23 10.64
CA TYR A 132 -26.21 -19.93 10.88
C TYR A 132 -25.54 -18.82 10.09
N THR A 133 -24.21 -18.79 10.04
CA THR A 133 -23.44 -17.83 9.23
C THR A 133 -23.69 -18.02 7.73
N GLY A 134 -23.76 -19.26 7.27
CA GLY A 134 -24.13 -19.59 5.89
C GLY A 134 -25.55 -19.12 5.54
N TYR A 135 -26.49 -19.33 6.45
CA TYR A 135 -27.86 -18.86 6.30
C TYR A 135 -27.97 -17.33 6.30
N GLN A 136 -27.24 -16.64 7.19
CA GLN A 136 -27.17 -15.17 7.20
C GLN A 136 -26.60 -14.64 5.88
N GLN A 137 -25.53 -15.24 5.37
CA GLN A 137 -24.95 -14.84 4.08
C GLN A 137 -25.91 -15.05 2.92
N LEU A 138 -26.62 -16.17 2.93
CA LEU A 138 -27.63 -16.47 1.91
C LEU A 138 -28.79 -15.45 1.98
N THR A 139 -29.29 -15.19 3.17
CA THR A 139 -30.35 -14.21 3.42
C THR A 139 -29.92 -12.80 3.00
N ALA A 140 -28.69 -12.39 3.34
CA ALA A 140 -28.14 -11.12 2.93
C ALA A 140 -28.01 -11.01 1.41
N LYS A 141 -27.64 -12.09 0.71
CA LYS A 141 -27.62 -12.12 -0.76
C LYS A 141 -29.03 -12.03 -1.35
N MET A 142 -30.00 -12.75 -0.79
CA MET A 142 -31.38 -12.76 -1.28
C MET A 142 -32.09 -11.42 -1.06
N PHE A 143 -31.92 -10.82 0.11
CA PHE A 143 -32.58 -9.56 0.47
C PHE A 143 -31.73 -8.32 0.20
N GLY A 144 -30.59 -8.46 -0.49
CA GLY A 144 -29.78 -7.36 -0.95
C GLY A 144 -29.05 -6.61 0.16
N GLY A 145 -28.66 -7.31 1.22
CA GLY A 145 -27.79 -6.77 2.26
C GLY A 145 -26.39 -6.38 1.75
N PHE A 146 -25.96 -6.97 0.63
CA PHE A 146 -24.73 -6.61 -0.04
C PHE A 146 -25.00 -5.58 -1.14
N ILE A 147 -24.18 -4.54 -1.17
CA ILE A 147 -24.17 -3.57 -2.25
C ILE A 147 -23.20 -4.05 -3.33
N ASN A 148 -23.73 -4.31 -4.53
CA ASN A 148 -22.90 -4.59 -5.68
C ASN A 148 -22.37 -3.27 -6.24
N PHE A 149 -21.08 -3.20 -6.47
CA PHE A 149 -20.41 -2.01 -6.98
C PHE A 149 -19.33 -2.37 -7.99
N THR A 150 -18.94 -1.40 -8.79
CA THR A 150 -17.74 -1.44 -9.62
C THR A 150 -16.88 -0.22 -9.31
N PHE A 151 -15.59 -0.42 -9.20
CA PHE A 151 -14.63 0.66 -8.95
C PHE A 151 -13.59 0.73 -10.07
N ASN A 152 -13.41 1.93 -10.61
CA ASN A 152 -12.38 2.17 -11.61
C ASN A 152 -11.19 2.88 -10.97
N ILE A 153 -10.05 2.21 -10.92
CA ILE A 153 -8.83 2.70 -10.28
C ILE A 153 -8.25 3.95 -10.95
N VAL A 154 -8.46 4.13 -12.26
CA VAL A 154 -7.91 5.26 -13.01
C VAL A 154 -8.75 6.52 -12.82
N THR A 155 -10.07 6.39 -12.99
CA THR A 155 -10.99 7.52 -12.86
C THR A 155 -11.46 7.78 -11.43
N LYS A 156 -11.12 6.87 -10.50
CA LYS A 156 -11.56 6.90 -9.09
C LYS A 156 -13.08 6.96 -8.94
N LYS A 157 -13.80 6.46 -9.93
CA LYS A 157 -15.25 6.40 -9.90
C LYS A 157 -15.72 5.07 -9.31
N LEU A 158 -16.52 5.19 -8.27
CA LEU A 158 -17.27 4.10 -7.67
C LEU A 158 -18.68 4.14 -8.25
N LYS A 159 -19.10 3.10 -8.95
CA LYS A 159 -20.46 2.95 -9.44
C LYS A 159 -21.20 1.91 -8.62
N ILE A 160 -22.33 2.30 -8.07
CA ILE A 160 -23.21 1.42 -7.31
C ILE A 160 -24.27 0.87 -8.26
N ILE A 161 -24.35 -0.46 -8.37
CA ILE A 161 -25.24 -1.12 -9.36
C ILE A 161 -26.70 -1.10 -8.90
N ARG A 162 -26.93 -0.98 -7.60
CA ARG A 162 -28.29 -0.91 -7.03
C ARG A 162 -28.61 0.50 -6.57
N ARG A 163 -29.75 1.02 -6.99
CA ARG A 163 -30.24 2.32 -6.53
C ARG A 163 -30.46 2.32 -5.01
N PRO A 164 -29.90 3.28 -4.29
CA PRO A 164 -30.22 3.46 -2.88
C PRO A 164 -31.72 3.72 -2.71
N GLN A 165 -32.31 3.08 -1.71
CA GLN A 165 -33.71 3.31 -1.35
C GLN A 165 -33.78 4.45 -0.31
N GLY A 166 -33.94 5.65 -0.77
CA GLY A 166 -34.01 6.85 0.06
C GLY A 166 -32.72 7.67 0.07
N SER A 167 -32.89 9.00 0.21
CA SER A 167 -31.75 9.92 0.33
C SER A 167 -31.17 9.85 1.74
N GLY A 168 -29.82 9.89 1.84
CA GLY A 168 -29.13 9.97 3.12
C GLY A 168 -28.78 8.61 3.75
N GLU A 169 -28.85 7.52 3.00
CA GLU A 169 -28.34 6.24 3.49
C GLU A 169 -26.82 6.32 3.69
N ILE A 170 -26.36 6.06 4.92
CA ILE A 170 -24.93 6.02 5.25
C ILE A 170 -24.43 4.60 5.05
N VAL A 171 -23.33 4.47 4.32
CA VAL A 171 -22.62 3.20 4.08
C VAL A 171 -21.18 3.30 4.59
N LEU A 172 -20.65 2.18 5.01
CA LEU A 172 -19.25 2.03 5.38
C LEU A 172 -18.47 1.43 4.21
N LEU A 173 -17.46 2.14 3.75
CA LEU A 173 -16.54 1.64 2.73
C LEU A 173 -15.30 1.07 3.40
N TRP A 174 -14.94 -0.15 3.03
CA TRP A 174 -13.64 -0.74 3.33
C TRP A 174 -12.73 -0.59 2.13
N THR A 175 -11.69 0.20 2.27
CA THR A 175 -10.80 0.60 1.18
C THR A 175 -9.35 0.33 1.50
N ASP A 176 -8.58 0.08 0.45
CA ASP A 176 -7.12 0.05 0.51
C ASP A 176 -6.59 1.38 -0.01
N ASN A 177 -5.89 2.11 0.84
CA ASN A 177 -5.29 3.40 0.52
C ASN A 177 -3.80 3.23 0.29
N LEU A 178 -3.26 3.96 -0.67
CA LEU A 178 -1.83 4.00 -0.92
C LEU A 178 -1.15 4.83 0.15
N LYS A 179 -0.16 4.25 0.84
CA LYS A 179 0.61 4.99 1.85
C LYS A 179 1.36 6.17 1.21
N PRO A 180 1.26 7.39 1.78
CA PRO A 180 2.04 8.53 1.34
C PRO A 180 3.55 8.24 1.40
N VAL A 181 4.32 8.86 0.51
CA VAL A 181 5.79 8.68 0.47
C VAL A 181 6.44 9.07 1.80
N VAL A 182 5.89 10.06 2.50
CA VAL A 182 6.35 10.47 3.83
C VAL A 182 6.31 9.31 4.82
N HIS A 183 5.20 8.56 4.84
CA HIS A 183 5.03 7.40 5.74
C HIS A 183 5.99 6.27 5.37
N LEU A 184 6.21 6.03 4.07
CA LEU A 184 7.17 5.01 3.62
C LEU A 184 8.61 5.36 4.01
N LEU A 185 9.00 6.62 3.90
CA LEU A 185 10.33 7.08 4.29
C LEU A 185 10.52 7.19 5.82
N SER A 186 9.44 7.36 6.58
CA SER A 186 9.47 7.40 8.06
C SER A 186 9.53 6.01 8.69
N ASP A 187 9.02 4.99 8.00
CA ASP A 187 9.13 3.60 8.47
C ASP A 187 10.58 3.12 8.31
N TYR A 188 11.24 2.79 9.43
CA TYR A 188 12.66 2.39 9.44
C TYR A 188 12.93 1.14 8.57
N ARG A 189 11.98 0.23 8.47
CA ARG A 189 12.10 -1.01 7.69
C ARG A 189 12.07 -0.70 6.19
N VAL A 190 11.08 0.07 5.77
CA VAL A 190 10.88 0.50 4.39
C VAL A 190 12.03 1.41 3.96
N ASN A 191 12.41 2.35 4.81
CA ASN A 191 13.50 3.30 4.55
C ASN A 191 14.83 2.58 4.29
N THR A 192 15.15 1.54 5.07
CA THR A 192 16.36 0.74 4.86
C THR A 192 16.38 0.08 3.49
N TRP A 193 15.27 -0.51 3.08
CA TRP A 193 15.15 -1.11 1.76
C TRP A 193 15.23 -0.06 0.63
N LEU A 194 14.53 1.06 0.78
CA LEU A 194 14.55 2.18 -0.18
C LEU A 194 15.96 2.74 -0.36
N LYS A 195 16.70 2.94 0.73
CA LYS A 195 18.12 3.37 0.68
C LYS A 195 18.98 2.40 -0.11
N GLY A 196 18.88 1.10 0.18
CA GLY A 196 19.62 0.07 -0.52
C GLY A 196 19.28 -0.01 -2.00
N TYR A 197 17.99 0.01 -2.35
CA TYR A 197 17.55 -0.07 -3.74
C TYR A 197 17.90 1.20 -4.53
N THR A 198 17.79 2.38 -3.93
CA THR A 198 18.22 3.65 -4.54
C THR A 198 19.73 3.66 -4.78
N LEU A 199 20.52 3.16 -3.83
CA LEU A 199 21.98 3.01 -4.00
C LEU A 199 22.31 2.10 -5.17
N ALA A 200 21.70 0.93 -5.27
CA ALA A 200 21.91 -0.01 -6.36
C ALA A 200 21.54 0.61 -7.72
N LEU A 201 20.43 1.36 -7.79
CA LEU A 201 20.04 2.10 -9.00
C LEU A 201 21.07 3.17 -9.38
N CYS A 202 21.57 3.93 -8.41
CA CYS A 202 22.61 4.92 -8.66
C CYS A 202 23.94 4.27 -9.15
N LYS A 203 24.35 3.14 -8.53
CA LYS A 203 25.49 2.35 -9.04
C LYS A 203 25.27 1.90 -10.48
N HIS A 204 24.05 1.45 -10.82
CA HIS A 204 23.73 1.05 -12.18
C HIS A 204 23.83 2.20 -13.17
N ILE A 205 23.31 3.39 -12.82
CA ILE A 205 23.39 4.59 -13.67
C ILE A 205 24.85 5.00 -13.92
N VAL A 206 25.65 5.06 -12.86
CA VAL A 206 27.11 5.35 -12.99
C VAL A 206 27.81 4.29 -13.83
N GLY A 207 27.45 3.00 -13.62
CA GLY A 207 28.00 1.88 -14.41
C GLY A 207 27.69 2.00 -15.90
N GLU A 208 26.44 2.36 -16.25
CA GLU A 208 26.05 2.59 -17.65
C GLU A 208 26.75 3.80 -18.29
N ALA A 209 26.93 4.88 -17.53
CA ALA A 209 27.66 6.05 -18.00
C ALA A 209 29.13 5.70 -18.28
N ARG A 210 29.78 5.00 -17.36
CA ARG A 210 31.21 4.59 -17.50
C ARG A 210 31.42 3.54 -18.59
N GLU A 211 30.48 2.66 -18.83
CA GLU A 211 30.55 1.66 -19.90
C GLU A 211 30.61 2.32 -21.30
N LYS A 212 29.93 3.45 -21.49
CA LYS A 212 29.99 4.21 -22.75
C LYS A 212 31.37 4.78 -23.06
N PHE A 213 32.20 4.96 -22.04
CA PHE A 213 33.55 5.50 -22.14
C PHE A 213 34.65 4.43 -21.99
N ALA A 214 34.30 3.15 -21.99
CA ALA A 214 35.23 2.04 -21.80
C ALA A 214 36.34 1.93 -22.85
N GLY A 215 36.29 2.69 -23.91
CA GLY A 215 37.22 2.68 -25.03
C GLY A 215 37.98 4.00 -25.26
N ILE A 216 38.24 4.81 -24.22
CA ILE A 216 39.03 6.04 -24.42
C ILE A 216 40.49 5.67 -24.72
N PRO A 217 41.01 5.98 -25.93
CA PRO A 217 42.37 5.73 -26.26
C PRO A 217 43.29 6.67 -25.48
N GLY A 218 44.06 6.14 -24.56
CA GLY A 218 45.11 6.87 -23.83
C GLY A 218 46.52 6.56 -24.40
N PRO A 219 47.52 7.42 -24.14
CA PRO A 219 48.86 7.26 -24.68
C PRO A 219 49.65 6.03 -24.17
N SER A 220 49.13 5.29 -23.20
CA SER A 220 49.71 4.02 -22.73
C SER A 220 48.63 3.01 -22.40
N SER A 221 48.08 2.32 -23.44
CA SER A 221 46.99 1.32 -23.33
C SER A 221 45.81 1.79 -22.52
N GLY A 222 44.67 1.98 -23.18
CA GLY A 222 43.45 2.62 -22.67
C GLY A 222 43.04 2.26 -21.26
N THR A 223 42.72 3.25 -20.49
CA THR A 223 42.19 3.06 -19.14
C THR A 223 40.77 2.47 -19.26
N THR A 224 40.63 1.20 -18.88
CA THR A 224 39.33 0.54 -18.83
C THR A 224 38.60 1.00 -17.58
N LEU A 225 37.53 1.75 -17.77
CA LEU A 225 36.63 2.14 -16.68
C LEU A 225 35.81 0.91 -16.24
N ASN A 226 35.72 0.69 -14.94
CA ASN A 226 35.07 -0.48 -14.31
C ASN A 226 33.52 -0.44 -14.38
N GLY A 227 32.95 0.06 -15.49
CA GLY A 227 31.50 0.26 -15.65
C GLY A 227 30.70 -1.06 -15.61
N GLN A 228 31.20 -2.09 -16.32
CA GLN A 228 30.49 -3.37 -16.41
C GLN A 228 30.46 -4.13 -15.08
N ALA A 229 31.55 -4.10 -14.30
CA ALA A 229 31.59 -4.73 -12.99
C ALA A 229 30.63 -4.02 -12.02
N LEU A 230 30.60 -2.69 -12.02
CA LEU A 230 29.68 -1.91 -11.19
C LEU A 230 28.21 -2.18 -11.55
N LYS A 231 27.91 -2.34 -12.84
CA LYS A 231 26.57 -2.69 -13.33
C LYS A 231 26.16 -4.11 -12.93
N SER A 232 27.06 -5.08 -12.99
CA SER A 232 26.77 -6.45 -12.56
C SER A 232 26.53 -6.53 -11.06
N GLU A 233 27.35 -5.86 -10.25
CA GLU A 233 27.16 -5.74 -8.80
C GLU A 233 25.81 -5.10 -8.46
N ALA A 234 25.47 -3.97 -9.09
CA ALA A 234 24.20 -3.30 -8.89
C ALA A 234 22.98 -4.20 -9.23
N ASN A 235 23.09 -4.97 -10.30
CA ASN A 235 22.02 -5.90 -10.70
C ASN A 235 21.86 -7.05 -9.70
N GLU A 236 22.94 -7.55 -9.12
CA GLU A 236 22.89 -8.58 -8.08
C GLU A 236 22.31 -8.03 -6.79
N GLU A 237 22.73 -6.83 -6.35
CA GLU A 237 22.16 -6.15 -5.19
C GLU A 237 20.63 -5.90 -5.36
N MET A 238 20.20 -5.43 -6.53
CA MET A 238 18.78 -5.25 -6.81
C MET A 238 18.00 -6.57 -6.74
N LYS A 239 18.55 -7.66 -7.27
CA LYS A 239 17.91 -8.98 -7.20
C LYS A 239 17.80 -9.47 -5.76
N GLN A 240 18.85 -9.33 -4.95
CA GLN A 240 18.82 -9.72 -3.54
C GLN A 240 17.78 -8.93 -2.76
N LEU A 241 17.76 -7.59 -2.92
CA LEU A 241 16.76 -6.73 -2.29
C LEU A 241 15.34 -7.09 -2.69
N MET A 242 15.10 -7.55 -3.92
CA MET A 242 13.79 -8.01 -4.37
C MET A 242 13.40 -9.35 -3.73
N VAL A 243 14.35 -10.26 -3.56
CA VAL A 243 14.13 -11.53 -2.83
C VAL A 243 13.83 -11.24 -1.36
N ASP A 244 14.61 -10.36 -0.74
CA ASP A 244 14.39 -9.96 0.64
C ASP A 244 13.00 -9.32 0.82
N LEU A 245 12.58 -8.47 -0.12
CA LEU A 245 11.24 -7.87 -0.09
C LEU A 245 10.12 -8.93 -0.20
N SER A 246 10.32 -9.97 -1.02
CA SER A 246 9.35 -11.06 -1.16
C SER A 246 9.27 -11.95 0.07
N ASN A 247 10.38 -12.10 0.79
CA ASN A 247 10.45 -12.87 2.04
C ASN A 247 9.97 -12.06 3.25
N TYR A 248 9.90 -10.73 3.10
CA TYR A 248 9.49 -9.82 4.14
C TYR A 248 7.96 -9.70 4.18
N VAL A 249 7.32 -10.69 4.79
CA VAL A 249 5.88 -10.67 5.01
C VAL A 249 5.60 -9.97 6.34
N ASP A 250 5.01 -8.79 6.27
CA ASP A 250 4.67 -8.01 7.46
C ASP A 250 3.61 -8.76 8.29
N GLY A 251 3.94 -9.07 9.53
CA GLY A 251 3.03 -9.69 10.50
C GLY A 251 2.75 -11.19 10.32
N SER A 252 3.24 -11.83 9.29
CA SER A 252 3.22 -13.29 9.22
C SER A 252 4.55 -13.88 9.70
N LEU A 253 4.76 -13.89 10.98
CA LEU A 253 5.28 -15.13 11.51
C LEU A 253 4.32 -16.20 11.01
N PRO A 254 4.80 -17.21 10.26
CA PRO A 254 3.95 -18.35 10.00
C PRO A 254 3.46 -18.76 11.40
N LEU A 255 2.17 -18.64 11.62
CA LEU A 255 1.55 -19.31 12.76
C LEU A 255 1.83 -20.77 12.47
N GLY A 256 2.98 -21.22 12.92
CA GLY A 256 3.30 -22.62 12.99
C GLY A 256 2.30 -23.22 13.95
N TRP A 257 1.13 -23.53 13.44
CA TRP A 257 0.25 -24.44 14.09
C TRP A 257 0.99 -25.78 14.11
N ILE A 258 1.79 -25.95 15.14
CA ILE A 258 2.24 -27.27 15.50
C ILE A 258 0.98 -27.99 15.94
N LEU A 259 0.33 -28.63 14.99
CA LEU A 259 -0.61 -29.68 15.28
C LEU A 259 0.22 -30.83 15.80
N GLY A 260 0.37 -30.86 17.13
CA GLY A 260 0.87 -32.02 17.83
C GLY A 260 -0.24 -33.03 17.97
#